data_0b197f317da722fb96a3159530db21c4
#
_entry.id   0b197f317da722fb96a3159530db21c4
#
_cell.length_a   1.000
_cell.length_b   1.000
_cell.length_c   1.000
_cell.angle_alpha   90.00
_cell.angle_beta   90.00
_cell.angle_gamma   90.00
#
_symmetry.space_group_name_H-M   'P 1'
#
loop_
_entity.id
_entity.type
_entity.pdbx_description
1 polymer ?
#
loop_
_entity_poly.entity_id
_entity_poly.type
_entity_poly.pdbx_seq_one_letter_code
_entity_poly.pdbx_strand_id
1 'polypeptide(L)'
;MAKQRRTGFYQTVAYDKQGSVLVDKDGNEKKKNVPALLKAWPKEIQRLSANRIEPDVRFHYRLIAGALAIKAAALLPDNSEELADVVNRAGLWVKDRDEKTGNRYMQIIERRCSKTDIGRAAIAKHWFVDQEGPWSKAEQEAYQAFHKQLEPERSEE
;
A
#
# COMPACT_ATOMS: atom_id res chain seq x y z
N MET A 1 -17.61 -5.55 6.28
CA MET A 1 -16.17 -5.88 6.29
C MET A 1 -16.02 -7.39 6.15
N ALA A 2 -15.52 -7.86 5.01
CA ALA A 2 -15.29 -9.27 4.79
C ALA A 2 -14.08 -9.68 5.64
N LYS A 3 -14.30 -10.54 6.66
CA LYS A 3 -13.22 -11.24 7.36
C LYS A 3 -12.48 -12.08 6.31
N GLN A 4 -11.32 -11.64 5.86
CA GLN A 4 -10.38 -12.51 5.16
C GLN A 4 -10.03 -13.65 6.13
N ARG A 5 -10.72 -14.78 5.99
CA ARG A 5 -10.32 -16.00 6.65
C ARG A 5 -8.92 -16.32 6.16
N ARG A 6 -7.96 -16.37 7.06
CA ARG A 6 -6.66 -16.98 6.81
C ARG A 6 -6.93 -18.49 6.58
N THR A 7 -7.33 -18.80 5.36
CA THR A 7 -7.40 -20.18 4.93
C THR A 7 -5.95 -20.65 4.83
N GLY A 8 -5.59 -21.76 5.44
CA GLY A 8 -4.26 -22.39 5.32
C GLY A 8 -3.98 -22.87 3.90
N PHE A 9 -4.34 -22.08 2.91
CA PHE A 9 -4.18 -22.32 1.48
C PHE A 9 -3.46 -21.14 0.85
N TYR A 10 -2.58 -21.40 -0.09
CA TYR A 10 -2.05 -20.38 -1.00
C TYR A 10 -2.55 -20.66 -2.41
N GLN A 11 -2.62 -19.61 -3.23
CA GLN A 11 -3.03 -19.74 -4.62
C GLN A 11 -1.78 -19.96 -5.49
N THR A 12 -1.86 -20.93 -6.37
CA THR A 12 -0.85 -21.17 -7.41
C THR A 12 -1.55 -21.35 -8.74
N VAL A 13 -0.80 -21.14 -9.84
CA VAL A 13 -1.28 -21.42 -11.18
C VAL A 13 -1.63 -22.90 -11.32
N ALA A 14 -2.73 -23.20 -11.99
CA ALA A 14 -3.13 -24.58 -12.25
C ALA A 14 -2.50 -25.05 -13.57
N TYR A 15 -1.94 -26.26 -13.55
CA TYR A 15 -1.33 -26.91 -14.71
C TYR A 15 -2.14 -28.15 -15.08
N ASP A 16 -2.16 -28.50 -16.37
CA ASP A 16 -2.69 -29.76 -16.86
C ASP A 16 -1.70 -30.93 -16.59
N LYS A 17 -2.06 -32.13 -17.03
CA LYS A 17 -1.22 -33.32 -16.86
C LYS A 17 0.08 -33.28 -17.67
N GLN A 18 0.15 -32.42 -18.66
CA GLN A 18 1.30 -32.20 -19.54
C GLN A 18 2.20 -31.05 -19.07
N GLY A 19 1.80 -30.35 -17.98
CA GLY A 19 2.56 -29.22 -17.43
C GLY A 19 2.24 -27.87 -18.08
N SER A 20 1.22 -27.78 -18.93
CA SER A 20 0.77 -26.54 -19.54
C SER A 20 -0.14 -25.77 -18.59
N VAL A 21 -0.05 -24.43 -18.61
CA VAL A 21 -0.90 -23.54 -17.79
C VAL A 21 -2.36 -23.66 -18.25
N LEU A 22 -3.24 -23.97 -17.31
CA LEU A 22 -4.67 -23.94 -17.57
C LEU A 22 -5.17 -22.49 -17.59
N VAL A 23 -5.90 -22.14 -18.65
CA VAL A 23 -6.56 -20.83 -18.81
C VAL A 23 -8.07 -20.99 -18.68
N ASP A 24 -8.75 -19.91 -18.30
CA ASP A 24 -10.19 -19.80 -18.31
C ASP A 24 -10.74 -19.45 -19.72
N LYS A 25 -12.05 -19.25 -19.81
CA LYS A 25 -12.70 -18.90 -21.08
C LYS A 25 -12.29 -17.53 -21.62
N ASP A 26 -11.77 -16.68 -20.75
CA ASP A 26 -11.36 -15.30 -21.04
C ASP A 26 -9.84 -15.20 -21.27
N GLY A 27 -9.13 -16.35 -21.27
CA GLY A 27 -7.70 -16.43 -21.51
C GLY A 27 -6.82 -16.15 -20.28
N ASN A 28 -7.42 -16.00 -19.08
CA ASN A 28 -6.65 -15.76 -17.85
C ASN A 28 -6.17 -17.09 -17.23
N GLU A 29 -5.03 -17.04 -16.54
CA GLU A 29 -4.50 -18.19 -15.82
C GLU A 29 -5.45 -18.67 -14.71
N LYS A 30 -5.87 -19.93 -14.76
CA LYS A 30 -6.61 -20.53 -13.67
C LYS A 30 -5.75 -20.71 -12.44
N LYS A 31 -6.25 -20.24 -11.29
CA LYS A 31 -5.60 -20.41 -10.01
C LYS A 31 -6.28 -21.51 -9.20
N LYS A 32 -5.49 -22.35 -8.56
CA LYS A 32 -5.98 -23.38 -7.63
C LYS A 32 -5.50 -23.09 -6.21
N ASN A 33 -6.35 -23.37 -5.24
CA ASN A 33 -5.98 -23.29 -3.83
C ASN A 33 -5.21 -24.55 -3.46
N VAL A 34 -3.99 -24.39 -2.98
CA VAL A 34 -3.16 -25.49 -2.49
C VAL A 34 -3.07 -25.39 -0.97
N PRO A 35 -3.31 -26.49 -0.22
CA PRO A 35 -3.12 -26.46 1.22
C PRO A 35 -1.68 -26.10 1.56
N ALA A 36 -1.48 -25.26 2.57
CA ALA A 36 -0.15 -25.00 3.09
C ALA A 36 0.48 -26.33 3.57
N LEU A 37 1.71 -26.59 3.14
CA LEU A 37 2.43 -27.82 3.48
C LEU A 37 2.66 -27.98 5.00
N LEU A 38 2.73 -26.84 5.70
CA LEU A 38 2.91 -26.81 7.15
C LEU A 38 1.67 -26.23 7.81
N LYS A 39 1.01 -27.03 8.63
CA LYS A 39 -0.02 -26.55 9.56
C LYS A 39 0.68 -26.03 10.80
N ALA A 40 0.33 -24.81 11.23
CA ALA A 40 0.83 -24.28 12.48
C ALA A 40 0.43 -25.21 13.65
N TRP A 41 1.38 -25.46 14.55
CA TRP A 41 1.11 -26.29 15.73
C TRP A 41 0.12 -25.60 16.66
N PRO A 42 -0.70 -26.33 17.42
CA PRO A 42 -1.70 -25.74 18.31
C PRO A 42 -1.10 -24.69 19.26
N LYS A 43 0.09 -24.97 19.81
CA LYS A 43 0.84 -24.01 20.67
C LYS A 43 1.22 -22.71 19.92
N GLU A 44 1.58 -22.81 18.63
CA GLU A 44 1.91 -21.65 17.81
C GLU A 44 0.67 -20.83 17.51
N ILE A 45 -0.45 -21.47 17.21
CA ILE A 45 -1.74 -20.78 17.03
C ILE A 45 -2.14 -20.05 18.32
N GLN A 46 -1.98 -20.69 19.47
CA GLN A 46 -2.25 -20.08 20.76
C GLN A 46 -1.33 -18.88 21.04
N ARG A 47 -0.03 -19.02 20.77
CA ARG A 47 0.94 -17.93 20.90
C ARG A 47 0.60 -16.74 20.01
N LEU A 48 0.27 -17.00 18.74
CA LEU A 48 -0.14 -15.95 17.79
C LEU A 48 -1.43 -15.26 18.22
N SER A 49 -2.39 -15.99 18.77
CA SER A 49 -3.63 -15.38 19.26
C SER A 49 -3.43 -14.54 20.53
N ALA A 50 -2.55 -15.00 21.44
CA ALA A 50 -2.22 -14.28 22.67
C ALA A 50 -1.41 -13.00 22.44
N ASN A 51 -0.62 -12.94 21.36
CA ASN A 51 0.21 -11.78 20.99
C ASN A 51 -0.34 -11.06 19.77
N ARG A 52 -1.66 -11.05 19.63
CA ARG A 52 -2.32 -10.36 18.52
C ARG A 52 -2.17 -8.86 18.68
N ILE A 53 -1.72 -8.18 17.63
CA ILE A 53 -1.61 -6.74 17.62
C ILE A 53 -3.02 -6.13 17.54
N GLU A 54 -3.34 -5.24 18.47
CA GLU A 54 -4.58 -4.46 18.45
C GLU A 54 -4.28 -3.03 17.94
N PRO A 55 -5.06 -2.51 16.99
CA PRO A 55 -6.12 -3.19 16.23
C PRO A 55 -5.56 -4.18 15.20
N ASP A 56 -6.21 -5.34 15.03
CA ASP A 56 -5.82 -6.38 14.04
C ASP A 56 -6.11 -5.91 12.60
N VAL A 57 -5.52 -4.79 12.24
CA VAL A 57 -5.58 -4.20 10.90
C VAL A 57 -4.18 -4.20 10.31
N ARG A 58 -3.94 -5.12 9.40
CA ARG A 58 -2.68 -5.19 8.67
C ARG A 58 -2.48 -3.87 7.92
N PHE A 59 -1.30 -3.26 8.06
CA PHE A 59 -0.96 -1.96 7.45
C PHE A 59 -1.74 -0.76 7.98
N HIS A 60 -2.24 -0.80 9.20
CA HIS A 60 -2.90 0.34 9.84
C HIS A 60 -2.04 1.62 9.83
N TYR A 61 -0.71 1.49 9.90
CA TYR A 61 0.22 2.62 9.82
C TYR A 61 0.09 3.40 8.51
N ARG A 62 -0.26 2.75 7.38
CA ARG A 62 -0.49 3.45 6.10
C ARG A 62 -1.76 4.30 6.15
N LEU A 63 -2.79 3.81 6.81
CA LEU A 63 -4.03 4.57 7.01
C LEU A 63 -3.78 5.77 7.92
N ILE A 64 -2.99 5.59 8.99
CA ILE A 64 -2.59 6.68 9.89
C ILE A 64 -1.73 7.69 9.14
N ALA A 65 -0.72 7.23 8.39
CA ALA A 65 0.13 8.10 7.59
C ALA A 65 -0.68 8.89 6.55
N GLY A 66 -1.60 8.23 5.84
CA GLY A 66 -2.50 8.88 4.90
C GLY A 66 -3.37 9.96 5.57
N ALA A 67 -3.94 9.66 6.73
CA ALA A 67 -4.74 10.63 7.48
C ALA A 67 -3.91 11.85 7.95
N LEU A 68 -2.66 11.63 8.38
CA LEU A 68 -1.75 12.72 8.76
C LEU A 68 -1.35 13.56 7.55
N ALA A 69 -1.05 12.91 6.41
CA ALA A 69 -0.74 13.59 5.17
C ALA A 69 -1.91 14.49 4.71
N ILE A 70 -3.15 14.02 4.82
CA ILE A 70 -4.32 14.85 4.48
C ILE A 70 -4.51 16.01 5.46
N LYS A 71 -4.21 15.84 6.74
CA LYS A 71 -4.20 16.96 7.70
C LYS A 71 -3.15 18.02 7.32
N ALA A 72 -1.95 17.60 6.92
CA ALA A 72 -0.92 18.51 6.43
C ALA A 72 -1.34 19.18 5.11
N ALA A 73 -1.93 18.44 4.18
CA ALA A 73 -2.47 18.96 2.92
C ALA A 73 -3.53 20.06 3.11
N ALA A 74 -4.28 20.00 4.22
CA ALA A 74 -5.28 21.03 4.53
C ALA A 74 -4.65 22.43 4.79
N LEU A 75 -3.37 22.48 5.13
CA LEU A 75 -2.63 23.72 5.39
C LEU A 75 -1.97 24.30 4.14
N LEU A 76 -1.95 23.56 3.04
CA LEU A 76 -1.31 23.97 1.79
C LEU A 76 -2.29 24.73 0.89
N PRO A 77 -1.79 25.69 0.07
CA PRO A 77 -2.64 26.44 -0.83
C PRO A 77 -3.19 25.57 -1.97
N ASP A 78 -4.39 25.90 -2.46
CA ASP A 78 -4.98 25.22 -3.59
C ASP A 78 -4.13 25.39 -4.85
N ASN A 79 -4.07 24.32 -5.66
CA ASN A 79 -3.26 24.25 -6.87
C ASN A 79 -1.75 24.46 -6.66
N SER A 80 -1.23 24.13 -5.49
CA SER A 80 0.22 23.97 -5.30
C SER A 80 0.65 22.54 -5.66
N GLU A 81 1.85 22.39 -6.21
CA GLU A 81 2.40 21.08 -6.54
C GLU A 81 2.65 20.26 -5.27
N GLU A 82 3.02 20.90 -4.16
CA GLU A 82 3.20 20.25 -2.87
C GLU A 82 1.90 19.64 -2.36
N LEU A 83 0.76 20.35 -2.50
CA LEU A 83 -0.55 19.82 -2.15
C LEU A 83 -0.86 18.59 -2.99
N ALA A 84 -0.66 18.67 -4.29
CA ALA A 84 -0.95 17.58 -5.23
C ALA A 84 -0.08 16.36 -4.93
N ASP A 85 1.21 16.55 -4.67
CA ASP A 85 2.15 15.49 -4.32
C ASP A 85 1.75 14.79 -3.03
N VAL A 86 1.51 15.55 -1.96
CA VAL A 86 1.12 14.99 -0.65
C VAL A 86 -0.16 14.18 -0.75
N VAL A 87 -1.20 14.69 -1.43
CA VAL A 87 -2.48 13.98 -1.58
C VAL A 87 -2.34 12.75 -2.46
N ASN A 88 -1.58 12.84 -3.55
CA ASN A 88 -1.31 11.72 -4.45
C ASN A 88 -0.59 10.57 -3.72
N ARG A 89 0.47 10.89 -2.96
CA ARG A 89 1.21 9.89 -2.14
C ARG A 89 0.30 9.24 -1.09
N ALA A 90 -0.48 10.05 -0.38
CA ALA A 90 -1.46 9.53 0.59
C ALA A 90 -2.44 8.55 -0.06
N GLY A 91 -2.91 8.88 -1.27
CA GLY A 91 -3.77 8.02 -2.07
C GLY A 91 -3.12 6.70 -2.45
N LEU A 92 -1.87 6.73 -2.92
CA LEU A 92 -1.09 5.52 -3.24
C LEU A 92 -0.92 4.58 -2.04
N TRP A 93 -0.81 5.11 -0.81
CA TRP A 93 -0.68 4.28 0.40
C TRP A 93 -1.95 3.54 0.76
N VAL A 94 -3.13 4.10 0.44
CA VAL A 94 -4.43 3.56 0.89
C VAL A 94 -5.22 2.87 -0.21
N LYS A 95 -4.98 3.18 -1.49
CA LYS A 95 -5.80 2.77 -2.65
C LYS A 95 -6.14 1.28 -2.69
N ASP A 96 -5.18 0.41 -2.37
CA ASP A 96 -5.32 -1.04 -2.48
C ASP A 96 -5.95 -1.69 -1.24
N ARG A 97 -6.18 -0.90 -0.19
CA ARG A 97 -6.64 -1.41 1.11
C ARG A 97 -7.94 -0.81 1.57
N ASP A 98 -8.17 0.43 1.22
CA ASP A 98 -9.39 1.18 1.52
C ASP A 98 -9.75 2.07 0.33
N GLU A 99 -10.39 1.46 -0.66
CA GLU A 99 -10.85 2.14 -1.88
C GLU A 99 -11.74 3.34 -1.56
N LYS A 100 -12.57 3.25 -0.53
CA LYS A 100 -13.45 4.34 -0.12
C LYS A 100 -12.66 5.57 0.33
N THR A 101 -11.60 5.37 1.10
CA THR A 101 -10.70 6.45 1.49
C THR A 101 -9.88 6.93 0.29
N GLY A 102 -9.40 6.03 -0.56
CA GLY A 102 -8.75 6.39 -1.83
C GLY A 102 -9.62 7.32 -2.67
N ASN A 103 -10.88 6.97 -2.90
CA ASN A 103 -11.82 7.80 -3.66
C ASN A 103 -12.01 9.20 -3.03
N ARG A 104 -12.04 9.32 -1.70
CA ARG A 104 -12.09 10.63 -1.04
C ARG A 104 -10.84 11.46 -1.30
N TYR A 105 -9.66 10.85 -1.31
CA TYR A 105 -8.41 11.55 -1.61
C TYR A 105 -8.35 11.97 -3.08
N MET A 106 -8.86 11.14 -3.99
CA MET A 106 -8.98 11.51 -5.40
C MET A 106 -9.90 12.74 -5.60
N GLN A 107 -11.01 12.82 -4.87
CA GLN A 107 -11.87 14.01 -4.87
C GLN A 107 -11.16 15.28 -4.39
N ILE A 108 -10.19 15.17 -3.48
CA ILE A 108 -9.36 16.31 -3.06
C ILE A 108 -8.48 16.78 -4.22
N ILE A 109 -7.86 15.85 -4.95
CA ILE A 109 -7.07 16.18 -6.15
C ILE A 109 -7.94 16.90 -7.18
N GLU A 110 -9.10 16.36 -7.49
CA GLU A 110 -10.02 16.96 -8.48
C GLU A 110 -10.44 18.39 -8.10
N ARG A 111 -10.73 18.61 -6.82
CA ARG A 111 -11.24 19.91 -6.35
C ARG A 111 -10.14 20.94 -6.12
N ARG A 112 -8.99 20.54 -5.60
CA ARG A 112 -7.97 21.45 -5.10
C ARG A 112 -6.67 21.46 -5.91
N CYS A 113 -6.45 20.47 -6.79
CA CYS A 113 -5.19 20.30 -7.51
C CYS A 113 -5.35 20.27 -9.03
N SER A 114 -6.52 20.61 -9.57
CA SER A 114 -6.82 20.44 -11.00
C SER A 114 -5.91 21.23 -11.95
N LYS A 115 -5.22 22.25 -11.46
CA LYS A 115 -4.29 23.06 -12.26
C LYS A 115 -2.83 22.63 -12.16
N THR A 116 -2.49 21.68 -11.27
CA THR A 116 -1.14 21.15 -11.11
C THR A 116 -0.84 20.06 -12.14
N ASP A 117 0.41 19.73 -12.35
CA ASP A 117 0.81 18.67 -13.29
C ASP A 117 0.34 17.31 -12.79
N ILE A 118 0.56 17.02 -11.50
CA ILE A 118 0.07 15.79 -10.86
C ILE A 118 -1.45 15.72 -10.90
N GLY A 119 -2.13 16.83 -10.61
CA GLY A 119 -3.60 16.89 -10.62
C GLY A 119 -4.19 16.59 -11.98
N ARG A 120 -3.65 17.22 -13.05
CA ARG A 120 -4.09 16.94 -14.44
C ARG A 120 -3.85 15.51 -14.84
N ALA A 121 -2.68 14.95 -14.50
CA ALA A 121 -2.35 13.56 -14.81
C ALA A 121 -3.25 12.58 -14.06
N ALA A 122 -3.53 12.81 -12.77
CA ALA A 122 -4.40 11.99 -11.96
C ALA A 122 -5.85 12.02 -12.47
N ILE A 123 -6.36 13.20 -12.84
CA ILE A 123 -7.71 13.36 -13.42
C ILE A 123 -7.81 12.63 -14.76
N ALA A 124 -6.82 12.76 -15.64
CA ALA A 124 -6.80 12.07 -16.92
C ALA A 124 -6.74 10.55 -16.78
N LYS A 125 -6.05 10.04 -15.76
CA LYS A 125 -5.96 8.61 -15.44
C LYS A 125 -7.18 8.11 -14.66
N HIS A 126 -8.02 9.01 -14.14
CA HIS A 126 -9.09 8.71 -13.17
C HIS A 126 -8.59 7.98 -11.91
N TRP A 127 -7.31 8.14 -11.58
CA TRP A 127 -6.67 7.54 -10.42
C TRP A 127 -5.33 8.21 -10.09
N PHE A 128 -4.74 7.82 -8.97
CA PHE A 128 -3.45 8.34 -8.54
C PHE A 128 -2.35 8.05 -9.55
N VAL A 129 -1.43 8.99 -9.68
CA VAL A 129 -0.25 8.86 -10.54
C VAL A 129 0.82 8.09 -9.77
N ASP A 130 1.27 6.97 -10.34
CA ASP A 130 2.40 6.24 -9.79
C ASP A 130 3.64 7.13 -9.96
N GLN A 131 4.26 7.46 -8.86
CA GLN A 131 5.52 8.20 -8.86
C GLN A 131 6.65 7.16 -9.05
N GLU A 132 6.79 6.67 -10.26
CA GLU A 132 7.94 5.89 -10.66
C GLU A 132 9.07 6.87 -10.98
N GLY A 133 9.87 7.13 -10.01
CA GLY A 133 11.09 7.92 -10.16
C GLY A 133 12.01 7.67 -8.98
N PRO A 134 13.32 7.79 -9.17
CA PRO A 134 14.23 7.80 -8.05
C PRO A 134 13.79 8.90 -7.08
N TRP A 135 13.96 8.65 -5.80
CA TRP A 135 13.72 9.65 -4.77
C TRP A 135 14.33 10.97 -5.20
N SER A 136 13.64 12.06 -5.00
CA SER A 136 14.19 13.38 -5.26
C SER A 136 15.50 13.54 -4.48
N LYS A 137 16.39 14.38 -4.95
CA LYS A 137 17.67 14.63 -4.25
C LYS A 137 17.45 14.99 -2.78
N ALA A 138 16.45 15.82 -2.50
CA ALA A 138 16.08 16.21 -1.13
C ALA A 138 15.58 15.01 -0.29
N GLU A 139 14.80 14.09 -0.87
CA GLU A 139 14.35 12.87 -0.17
C GLU A 139 15.52 11.92 0.10
N GLN A 140 16.46 11.79 -0.84
CA GLN A 140 17.67 10.99 -0.66
C GLN A 140 18.56 11.56 0.45
N GLU A 141 18.76 12.87 0.46
CA GLU A 141 19.52 13.56 1.49
C GLU A 141 18.87 13.41 2.87
N ALA A 142 17.56 13.59 2.97
CA ALA A 142 16.81 13.39 4.20
C ALA A 142 16.89 11.94 4.72
N TYR A 143 16.78 10.96 3.82
CA TYR A 143 16.94 9.55 4.15
C TYR A 143 18.34 9.23 4.65
N GLN A 144 19.38 9.72 3.97
CA GLN A 144 20.76 9.53 4.38
C GLN A 144 21.06 10.20 5.73
N ALA A 145 20.56 11.42 5.95
CA ALA A 145 20.71 12.13 7.21
C ALA A 145 20.06 11.36 8.39
N PHE A 146 18.86 10.81 8.16
CA PHE A 146 18.17 9.99 9.15
C PHE A 146 18.93 8.71 9.48
N HIS A 147 19.42 7.99 8.48
CA HIS A 147 20.21 6.77 8.69
C HIS A 147 21.53 7.05 9.39
N LYS A 148 22.21 8.15 9.06
CA LYS A 148 23.44 8.55 9.72
C LYS A 148 23.24 8.84 11.22
N GLN A 149 22.06 9.30 11.63
CA GLN A 149 21.72 9.51 13.04
C GLN A 149 21.50 8.20 13.80
N LEU A 150 21.13 7.11 13.09
CA LEU A 150 20.88 5.79 13.69
C LEU A 150 22.13 4.91 13.79
N GLU A 151 23.22 5.26 13.06
CA GLU A 151 24.48 4.48 13.07
C GLU A 151 25.34 4.58 14.35
N PRO A 152 25.34 5.67 15.16
CA PRO A 152 26.23 5.75 16.32
C PRO A 152 25.91 4.76 17.43
N GLU A 153 24.75 4.13 17.47
CA GLU A 153 24.40 3.18 18.54
C GLU A 153 24.83 1.72 18.27
N ARG A 154 25.39 1.42 17.10
CA ARG A 154 25.79 0.04 16.73
C ARG A 154 27.29 -0.26 16.85
N SER A 155 28.11 0.72 17.21
CA SER A 155 29.56 0.59 17.21
C SER A 155 30.16 0.30 18.58
N GLU A 156 29.38 0.07 19.63
CA GLU A 156 29.84 -0.13 21.01
C GLU A 156 29.36 -1.45 21.67
N GLU A 157 29.14 -2.54 20.87
CA GLU A 157 28.99 -3.89 21.42
C GLU A 157 30.01 -4.86 20.86
#